data_c47877b03c1c3b1b1917e40a38fa0a63
#
_entry.id   c47877b03c1c3b1b1917e40a38fa0a63
#
_cell.length_a   1.000
_cell.length_b   1.000
_cell.length_c   1.000
_cell.angle_alpha   90.00
_cell.angle_beta   90.00
_cell.angle_gamma   90.00
#
_symmetry.space_group_name_H-M   'P 1'
#
loop_
_entity.id
_entity.type
_entity.pdbx_description
1 polymer ?
#
loop_
_entity_poly.entity_id
_entity_poly.type
_entity_poly.pdbx_seq_one_letter_code
_entity_poly.pdbx_strand_id
1 'polypeptide(L)'
;KPMKSNHPFGGPGAHNGGRLRFGPDGFLYVTIGDNHNGAGPQSPTELRGKLLRVDRDGKAAAGNNPPAGFDKRIFAYGFRNPQGIAFRPGTGDVYLSENGPWHSDEVTKVVNGGNGGWDPRDNVNGRPACPDNYCGYSPNQMGAMPQAERAKFMPMTDTKAYPNAMKPAWNNNGMSQGMCGSVFITGKQWKEWEGRLAVGYAGIGIHGTPTGNRIDILDISKDGSSAKREELLWPTFAGRFRHISQGADGALYVADEASGNIYRVTPAN
;
A
#
# COMPACT_ATOMS: atom_id res chain seq x y z
N LYS A 1 16.19 16.37 2.74
CA LYS A 1 17.35 15.48 2.85
C LYS A 1 16.92 14.08 2.45
N PRO A 2 17.68 13.32 1.65
CA PRO A 2 17.39 11.92 1.42
C PRO A 2 17.31 11.19 2.76
N MET A 3 16.27 10.39 2.95
CA MET A 3 16.18 9.53 4.12
C MET A 3 17.25 8.44 4.00
N LYS A 4 18.13 8.37 4.98
CA LYS A 4 19.09 7.26 5.07
C LYS A 4 18.36 6.08 5.72
N SER A 5 18.34 4.95 5.06
CA SER A 5 17.93 3.69 5.68
C SER A 5 19.10 3.21 6.57
N ASN A 6 18.81 2.96 7.84
CA ASN A 6 19.75 2.34 8.75
C ASN A 6 19.57 0.82 8.82
N HIS A 7 19.00 0.23 7.79
CA HIS A 7 18.68 -1.19 7.76
C HIS A 7 19.95 -2.04 7.60
N PRO A 8 20.22 -3.01 8.49
CA PRO A 8 21.45 -3.81 8.46
C PRO A 8 21.50 -4.86 7.34
N PHE A 9 20.37 -5.18 6.70
CA PHE A 9 20.29 -6.27 5.70
C PHE A 9 20.22 -5.82 4.25
N GLY A 10 20.33 -4.60 3.99
CA GLY A 10 20.26 -4.16 2.63
C GLY A 10 20.53 -2.70 2.57
N GLY A 11 21.16 -2.34 1.54
CA GLY A 11 21.31 -0.95 1.24
C GLY A 11 19.98 -0.20 1.25
N PRO A 12 20.00 1.10 1.06
CA PRO A 12 18.82 1.92 0.91
C PRO A 12 17.95 1.33 -0.19
N GLY A 13 16.76 0.86 0.10
CA GLY A 13 15.93 0.31 -0.95
C GLY A 13 14.76 -0.58 -0.52
N ALA A 14 14.65 -0.96 0.73
CA ALA A 14 13.52 -1.76 1.19
C ALA A 14 12.40 -0.91 1.80
N HIS A 15 11.16 -1.27 1.50
CA HIS A 15 9.94 -0.61 1.97
C HIS A 15 9.96 0.92 1.75
N ASN A 16 10.21 1.35 0.55
CA ASN A 16 10.29 2.79 0.25
C ASN A 16 8.93 3.45 0.02
N GLY A 17 7.88 2.66 -0.24
CA GLY A 17 6.65 3.23 -0.78
C GLY A 17 6.93 3.82 -2.17
N GLY A 18 7.18 5.12 -2.23
CA GLY A 18 7.72 5.82 -3.41
C GLY A 18 6.68 6.15 -4.48
N ARG A 19 5.38 6.02 -4.19
CA ARG A 19 4.34 6.43 -5.12
C ARG A 19 4.10 7.93 -5.02
N LEU A 20 4.10 8.59 -6.17
CA LEU A 20 3.79 10.00 -6.34
C LEU A 20 2.53 10.13 -7.18
N ARG A 21 1.56 10.94 -6.74
CA ARG A 21 0.36 11.22 -7.51
C ARG A 21 -0.25 12.56 -7.14
N PHE A 22 -0.58 13.37 -8.14
CA PHE A 22 -1.43 14.54 -7.91
C PHE A 22 -2.85 14.11 -7.63
N GLY A 23 -3.41 14.62 -6.56
CA GLY A 23 -4.82 14.46 -6.23
C GLY A 23 -5.72 15.37 -7.06
N PRO A 24 -7.03 15.10 -7.08
CA PRO A 24 -8.01 15.97 -7.73
C PRO A 24 -8.08 17.37 -7.10
N ASP A 25 -7.53 17.55 -5.92
CA ASP A 25 -7.39 18.79 -5.17
C ASP A 25 -6.13 19.61 -5.56
N GLY A 26 -5.33 19.09 -6.51
CA GLY A 26 -4.12 19.75 -7.03
C GLY A 26 -2.87 19.62 -6.17
N PHE A 27 -2.94 18.96 -5.03
CA PHE A 27 -1.78 18.68 -4.17
C PHE A 27 -1.09 17.36 -4.56
N LEU A 28 0.19 17.26 -4.25
CA LEU A 28 0.98 16.06 -4.47
C LEU A 28 0.89 15.15 -3.25
N TYR A 29 0.45 13.92 -3.49
CA TYR A 29 0.47 12.84 -2.50
C TYR A 29 1.70 11.97 -2.70
N VAL A 30 2.37 11.62 -1.59
CA VAL A 30 3.63 10.87 -1.59
C VAL A 30 3.56 9.78 -0.55
N THR A 31 3.70 8.53 -0.97
CA THR A 31 3.81 7.41 -0.01
C THR A 31 5.26 7.20 0.39
N ILE A 32 5.47 6.97 1.67
CA ILE A 32 6.76 6.59 2.24
C ILE A 32 6.54 5.34 3.10
N GLY A 33 7.29 4.29 2.83
CA GLY A 33 7.27 3.09 3.63
C GLY A 33 8.04 3.22 4.94
N ASP A 34 8.00 2.18 5.77
CA ASP A 34 8.65 2.16 7.07
C ASP A 34 10.17 2.03 7.00
N ASN A 35 10.73 1.73 5.82
CA ASN A 35 12.15 1.50 5.57
C ASN A 35 12.78 0.49 6.55
N HIS A 36 12.03 -0.54 6.94
CA HIS A 36 12.42 -1.50 7.97
C HIS A 36 12.76 -0.85 9.33
N ASN A 37 12.09 0.24 9.67
CA ASN A 37 12.21 0.88 10.96
C ASN A 37 10.86 0.95 11.67
N GLY A 38 10.65 0.05 12.60
CA GLY A 38 9.37 -0.10 13.30
C GLY A 38 8.94 1.10 14.12
N ALA A 39 9.86 1.99 14.50
CA ALA A 39 9.52 3.20 15.24
C ALA A 39 8.92 4.29 14.34
N GLY A 40 9.23 4.26 13.02
CA GLY A 40 8.83 5.30 12.08
C GLY A 40 7.30 5.46 11.91
N PRO A 41 6.54 4.37 11.63
CA PRO A 41 5.13 4.48 11.29
C PRO A 41 4.26 5.24 12.28
N GLN A 42 4.48 5.05 13.57
CA GLN A 42 3.73 5.71 14.64
C GLN A 42 4.42 6.97 15.20
N SER A 43 5.62 7.31 14.72
CA SER A 43 6.35 8.49 15.17
C SER A 43 5.72 9.79 14.63
N PRO A 44 5.54 10.84 15.45
CA PRO A 44 5.03 12.13 14.99
C PRO A 44 6.04 12.92 14.13
N THR A 45 7.33 12.68 14.30
CA THR A 45 8.39 13.50 13.67
C THR A 45 9.08 12.80 12.50
N GLU A 46 8.91 11.48 12.38
CA GLU A 46 9.48 10.68 11.30
C GLU A 46 8.53 10.64 10.10
N LEU A 47 9.09 10.74 8.89
CA LEU A 47 8.29 10.65 7.67
C LEU A 47 8.15 9.21 7.14
N ARG A 48 8.74 8.23 7.81
CA ARG A 48 8.61 6.82 7.47
C ARG A 48 7.23 6.27 7.83
N GLY A 49 6.68 5.42 6.98
CA GLY A 49 5.34 4.84 7.18
C GLY A 49 4.22 5.89 7.09
N LYS A 50 4.31 6.80 6.12
CA LYS A 50 3.39 7.94 5.96
C LYS A 50 2.84 8.08 4.56
N LEU A 51 1.67 8.67 4.48
CA LEU A 51 1.17 9.36 3.31
C LEU A 51 1.33 10.85 3.55
N LEU A 52 2.15 11.51 2.73
CA LEU A 52 2.27 12.97 2.74
C LEU A 52 1.33 13.58 1.72
N ARG A 53 0.87 14.79 1.99
CA ARG A 53 0.15 15.63 1.06
C ARG A 53 0.77 17.02 1.11
N VAL A 54 1.36 17.43 0.01
CA VAL A 54 2.20 18.63 -0.07
C VAL A 54 1.84 19.48 -1.28
N ASP A 55 2.18 20.76 -1.22
CA ASP A 55 2.12 21.66 -2.37
C ASP A 55 3.30 21.41 -3.34
N ARG A 56 3.38 22.21 -4.40
CA ARG A 56 4.43 22.10 -5.42
C ARG A 56 5.83 22.47 -4.91
N ASP A 57 5.91 23.18 -3.79
CA ASP A 57 7.17 23.53 -3.13
C ASP A 57 7.57 22.52 -2.05
N GLY A 58 6.78 21.45 -1.85
CA GLY A 58 7.02 20.43 -0.83
C GLY A 58 6.62 20.85 0.59
N LYS A 59 5.89 21.94 0.74
CA LYS A 59 5.33 22.38 2.02
C LYS A 59 4.02 21.65 2.30
N ALA A 60 3.61 21.66 3.55
CA ALA A 60 2.34 21.07 3.95
C ALA A 60 1.17 21.66 3.14
N ALA A 61 0.36 20.80 2.55
CA ALA A 61 -0.83 21.26 1.84
C ALA A 61 -1.86 21.84 2.82
N ALA A 62 -2.55 22.88 2.40
CA ALA A 62 -3.63 23.45 3.18
C ALA A 62 -4.72 22.41 3.47
N GLY A 63 -5.23 22.39 4.70
CA GLY A 63 -6.25 21.45 5.13
C GLY A 63 -5.71 20.09 5.58
N ASN A 64 -4.40 19.83 5.60
CA ASN A 64 -3.87 18.68 6.31
C ASN A 64 -4.22 18.78 7.80
N ASN A 65 -4.67 17.65 8.37
CA ASN A 65 -5.11 17.59 9.77
C ASN A 65 -4.45 16.41 10.52
N PRO A 66 -3.11 16.31 10.55
CA PRO A 66 -2.44 15.29 11.32
C PRO A 66 -2.68 15.51 12.81
N PRO A 67 -2.56 14.48 13.67
CA PRO A 67 -2.64 14.63 15.11
C PRO A 67 -1.66 15.69 15.66
N ALA A 68 -1.94 16.20 16.84
CA ALA A 68 -1.08 17.19 17.48
C ALA A 68 0.37 16.67 17.63
N GLY A 69 1.34 17.52 17.32
CA GLY A 69 2.76 17.17 17.36
C GLY A 69 3.31 16.47 16.12
N PHE A 70 2.46 16.08 15.17
CA PHE A 70 2.91 15.48 13.91
C PHE A 70 3.40 16.53 12.92
N ASP A 71 4.33 16.13 12.04
CA ASP A 71 4.76 16.95 10.91
C ASP A 71 3.53 17.31 10.05
N LYS A 72 3.38 18.59 9.74
CA LYS A 72 2.19 19.13 9.04
C LYS A 72 2.03 18.64 7.60
N ARG A 73 3.07 18.06 7.00
CA ARG A 73 3.00 17.44 5.66
C ARG A 73 2.29 16.09 5.67
N ILE A 74 2.12 15.48 6.85
CA ILE A 74 1.50 14.17 7.00
C ILE A 74 0.00 14.30 6.77
N PHE A 75 -0.53 13.55 5.79
CA PHE A 75 -1.95 13.35 5.56
C PHE A 75 -2.49 12.18 6.36
N ALA A 76 -1.72 11.06 6.42
CA ALA A 76 -2.02 9.89 7.23
C ALA A 76 -0.73 9.15 7.59
N TYR A 77 -0.77 8.29 8.59
CA TYR A 77 0.39 7.62 9.18
C TYR A 77 0.12 6.15 9.53
N GLY A 78 1.12 5.45 10.01
CA GLY A 78 0.96 4.07 10.47
C GLY A 78 0.90 3.05 9.32
N PHE A 79 1.73 3.23 8.30
CA PHE A 79 1.82 2.34 7.14
C PHE A 79 3.15 1.58 7.12
N ARG A 80 3.11 0.38 6.53
CA ARG A 80 4.31 -0.45 6.30
C ARG A 80 5.01 -0.13 4.98
N ASN A 81 4.35 -0.44 3.87
CA ASN A 81 4.92 -0.25 2.54
C ASN A 81 3.83 0.04 1.50
N PRO A 82 3.23 1.22 1.55
CA PRO A 82 2.19 1.63 0.61
C PRO A 82 2.80 1.93 -0.76
N GLN A 83 2.48 1.11 -1.76
CA GLN A 83 3.05 1.19 -3.11
C GLN A 83 2.06 1.72 -4.16
N GLY A 84 0.79 1.86 -3.82
CA GLY A 84 -0.22 2.42 -4.72
C GLY A 84 -0.99 3.56 -4.08
N ILE A 85 -1.35 4.56 -4.90
CA ILE A 85 -2.29 5.64 -4.57
C ILE A 85 -3.33 5.68 -5.68
N ALA A 86 -4.59 5.63 -5.33
CA ALA A 86 -5.69 5.84 -6.25
C ALA A 86 -6.71 6.83 -5.68
N PHE A 87 -7.31 7.64 -6.55
CA PHE A 87 -8.38 8.56 -6.18
C PHE A 87 -9.68 8.08 -6.80
N ARG A 88 -10.72 7.92 -5.96
CA ARG A 88 -12.03 7.48 -6.46
C ARG A 88 -12.68 8.60 -7.28
N PRO A 89 -13.09 8.31 -8.52
CA PRO A 89 -13.80 9.29 -9.33
C PRO A 89 -15.08 9.78 -8.66
N GLY A 90 -15.36 11.07 -8.79
CA GLY A 90 -16.56 11.70 -8.24
C GLY A 90 -16.49 12.09 -6.77
N THR A 91 -15.79 11.32 -5.92
CA THR A 91 -15.64 11.67 -4.48
C THR A 91 -14.26 12.24 -4.15
N GLY A 92 -13.23 11.86 -4.89
CA GLY A 92 -11.84 12.20 -4.58
C GLY A 92 -11.25 11.41 -3.40
N ASP A 93 -11.98 10.44 -2.87
CA ASP A 93 -11.50 9.58 -1.78
C ASP A 93 -10.16 8.94 -2.15
N VAL A 94 -9.23 8.97 -1.22
CA VAL A 94 -7.89 8.41 -1.37
C VAL A 94 -7.86 6.95 -0.95
N TYR A 95 -7.29 6.09 -1.78
CA TYR A 95 -7.05 4.69 -1.46
C TYR A 95 -5.58 4.38 -1.59
N LEU A 96 -5.04 3.66 -0.62
CA LEU A 96 -3.70 3.08 -0.67
C LEU A 96 -3.78 1.59 -0.94
N SER A 97 -2.87 1.09 -1.77
CA SER A 97 -2.58 -0.33 -1.92
C SER A 97 -1.25 -0.61 -1.22
N GLU A 98 -1.26 -1.52 -0.28
CA GLU A 98 -0.16 -1.73 0.63
C GLU A 98 0.29 -3.18 0.71
N ASN A 99 1.59 -3.38 0.67
CA ASN A 99 2.23 -4.69 0.77
C ASN A 99 2.43 -5.07 2.23
N GLY A 100 1.85 -6.19 2.63
CA GLY A 100 1.87 -6.71 3.99
C GLY A 100 3.15 -7.46 4.36
N PRO A 101 3.31 -7.81 5.66
CA PRO A 101 4.48 -8.50 6.18
C PRO A 101 4.36 -10.02 5.94
N TRP A 102 4.51 -10.46 4.69
CA TRP A 102 4.28 -11.83 4.21
C TRP A 102 2.83 -12.32 4.25
N HIS A 103 1.94 -11.52 4.78
CA HIS A 103 0.50 -11.77 4.82
C HIS A 103 -0.25 -10.46 4.74
N SER A 104 -1.53 -10.52 4.40
CA SER A 104 -2.46 -9.39 4.53
C SER A 104 -2.04 -8.15 3.75
N ASP A 105 -1.84 -8.29 2.44
CA ASP A 105 -1.86 -7.13 1.55
C ASP A 105 -3.22 -6.44 1.65
N GLU A 106 -3.24 -5.11 1.71
CA GLU A 106 -4.44 -4.35 2.01
C GLU A 106 -4.70 -3.21 1.03
N VAL A 107 -6.00 -2.95 0.79
CA VAL A 107 -6.46 -1.71 0.17
C VAL A 107 -7.26 -0.94 1.21
N THR A 108 -6.80 0.26 1.55
CA THR A 108 -7.37 1.07 2.62
C THR A 108 -7.84 2.41 2.09
N LYS A 109 -9.12 2.76 2.40
CA LYS A 109 -9.62 4.11 2.24
C LYS A 109 -8.98 5.00 3.30
N VAL A 110 -8.23 6.01 2.88
CA VAL A 110 -7.45 6.85 3.79
C VAL A 110 -8.20 8.13 4.11
N VAL A 111 -8.27 8.45 5.40
CA VAL A 111 -8.81 9.72 5.87
C VAL A 111 -7.70 10.64 6.36
N ASN A 112 -7.93 11.93 6.26
CA ASN A 112 -7.00 12.97 6.72
C ASN A 112 -6.79 12.88 8.23
N GLY A 113 -5.55 12.70 8.66
CA GLY A 113 -5.18 12.45 10.07
C GLY A 113 -5.31 10.98 10.51
N GLY A 114 -5.70 10.08 9.60
CA GLY A 114 -5.94 8.67 9.92
C GLY A 114 -4.68 7.86 10.20
N ASN A 115 -4.83 6.79 11.00
CA ASN A 115 -3.79 5.82 11.33
C ASN A 115 -4.06 4.50 10.60
N GLY A 116 -3.10 3.98 9.84
CA GLY A 116 -3.16 2.67 9.21
C GLY A 116 -2.98 1.50 10.18
N GLY A 117 -2.48 1.76 11.39
CA GLY A 117 -2.37 0.75 12.44
C GLY A 117 -1.13 -0.13 12.40
N TRP A 118 -0.21 0.10 11.45
CA TRP A 118 1.04 -0.65 11.41
C TRP A 118 1.99 -0.21 12.54
N ASP A 119 2.35 -1.17 13.39
CA ASP A 119 3.33 -0.99 14.45
C ASP A 119 4.03 -2.32 14.77
N PRO A 120 5.18 -2.59 14.19
CA PRO A 120 5.89 -3.84 14.38
C PRO A 120 6.74 -3.89 15.66
N ARG A 121 6.69 -2.86 16.51
CA ARG A 121 7.51 -2.81 17.73
C ARG A 121 7.11 -3.90 18.72
N ASP A 122 8.08 -4.34 19.51
CA ASP A 122 7.86 -5.30 20.58
C ASP A 122 6.94 -4.77 21.69
N ASN A 123 6.26 -5.69 22.31
CA ASN A 123 5.43 -5.44 23.50
C ASN A 123 4.32 -4.40 23.32
N VAL A 124 3.99 -4.04 22.07
CA VAL A 124 2.85 -3.17 21.81
C VAL A 124 1.56 -3.91 22.12
N ASN A 125 0.76 -3.34 23.01
CA ASN A 125 -0.54 -3.86 23.42
C ASN A 125 -0.52 -5.36 23.83
N GLY A 126 0.49 -5.77 24.61
CA GLY A 126 0.61 -7.13 25.12
C GLY A 126 0.95 -8.19 24.07
N ARG A 127 1.39 -7.80 22.90
CA ARG A 127 2.00 -8.73 21.97
C ARG A 127 3.28 -9.31 22.58
N PRO A 128 3.57 -10.60 22.38
CA PRO A 128 4.85 -11.15 22.82
C PRO A 128 6.01 -10.43 22.12
N ALA A 129 7.13 -10.37 22.79
CA ALA A 129 8.36 -9.87 22.21
C ALA A 129 8.70 -10.64 20.94
N CYS A 130 9.15 -9.91 19.96
CA CYS A 130 9.65 -10.52 18.73
C CYS A 130 10.97 -11.25 18.99
N PRO A 131 11.22 -12.40 18.37
CA PRO A 131 12.50 -13.11 18.48
C PRO A 131 13.70 -12.26 18.07
N ASP A 132 13.50 -11.27 17.24
CA ASP A 132 14.48 -10.29 16.81
C ASP A 132 13.85 -8.92 16.52
N ASN A 133 14.67 -7.90 16.29
CA ASN A 133 14.22 -6.53 16.03
C ASN A 133 13.54 -6.33 14.67
N TYR A 134 13.33 -7.38 13.91
CA TYR A 134 12.89 -7.34 12.51
C TYR A 134 11.62 -8.16 12.26
N CYS A 135 10.89 -8.51 13.28
CA CYS A 135 9.64 -9.22 13.14
C CYS A 135 8.75 -8.53 12.09
N GLY A 136 8.29 -9.32 11.10
CA GLY A 136 7.46 -8.84 10.00
C GLY A 136 8.17 -8.13 8.87
N TYR A 137 9.47 -7.97 8.94
CA TYR A 137 10.22 -7.39 7.83
C TYR A 137 10.76 -8.45 6.86
N SER A 138 11.16 -9.60 7.37
CA SER A 138 11.68 -10.69 6.57
C SER A 138 11.25 -12.06 7.12
N PRO A 139 10.98 -13.07 6.27
CA PRO A 139 10.66 -14.42 6.72
C PRO A 139 11.84 -15.07 7.42
N ASN A 140 13.05 -14.75 7.00
CA ASN A 140 14.27 -15.33 7.56
C ASN A 140 14.47 -14.99 9.03
N GLN A 141 13.87 -13.89 9.47
CA GLN A 141 13.99 -13.42 10.84
C GLN A 141 13.05 -14.13 11.82
N MET A 142 12.00 -14.73 11.29
CA MET A 142 11.06 -15.54 12.09
C MET A 142 11.22 -17.03 11.83
N GLY A 143 12.29 -17.43 11.17
CA GLY A 143 12.53 -18.82 10.83
C GLY A 143 11.38 -19.44 10.01
N ALA A 144 11.03 -20.64 10.29
CA ALA A 144 9.94 -21.37 9.62
C ALA A 144 8.54 -21.03 10.17
N MET A 145 8.36 -19.92 10.86
CA MET A 145 7.06 -19.57 11.45
C MET A 145 5.97 -19.48 10.37
N PRO A 146 4.89 -20.24 10.50
CA PRO A 146 3.77 -20.20 9.56
C PRO A 146 3.16 -18.79 9.49
N GLN A 147 2.63 -18.41 8.34
CA GLN A 147 2.06 -17.08 8.14
C GLN A 147 0.91 -16.76 9.08
N ALA A 148 0.05 -17.72 9.36
CA ALA A 148 -1.05 -17.53 10.32
C ALA A 148 -0.54 -17.20 11.73
N GLU A 149 0.57 -17.79 12.15
CA GLU A 149 1.22 -17.45 13.42
C GLU A 149 1.84 -16.05 13.36
N ARG A 150 2.50 -15.72 12.27
CA ARG A 150 3.07 -14.38 12.04
C ARG A 150 2.01 -13.30 12.11
N ALA A 151 0.85 -13.53 11.51
CA ALA A 151 -0.27 -12.58 11.57
C ALA A 151 -0.72 -12.27 13.01
N LYS A 152 -0.63 -13.23 13.93
CA LYS A 152 -0.92 -13.00 15.35
C LYS A 152 0.10 -12.08 16.03
N PHE A 153 1.38 -12.20 15.66
CA PHE A 153 2.43 -11.33 16.19
C PHE A 153 2.34 -9.93 15.62
N MET A 154 1.99 -9.81 14.34
CA MET A 154 2.14 -8.57 13.58
C MET A 154 0.97 -8.37 12.64
N PRO A 155 -0.19 -8.00 13.18
CA PRO A 155 -1.31 -7.62 12.34
C PRO A 155 -0.92 -6.42 11.48
N MET A 156 -1.28 -6.46 10.20
CA MET A 156 -1.04 -5.36 9.28
C MET A 156 -1.75 -4.09 9.75
N THR A 157 -3.01 -4.24 10.16
CA THR A 157 -3.79 -3.19 10.81
C THR A 157 -4.11 -3.61 12.25
N ASP A 158 -3.37 -3.07 13.22
CA ASP A 158 -3.55 -3.41 14.64
C ASP A 158 -4.67 -2.58 15.29
N THR A 159 -5.90 -3.04 15.15
CA THR A 159 -7.06 -2.38 15.79
C THR A 159 -7.12 -2.61 17.30
N LYS A 160 -6.30 -3.51 17.85
CA LYS A 160 -6.21 -3.73 19.30
C LYS A 160 -5.32 -2.68 19.95
N ALA A 161 -4.16 -2.41 19.36
CA ALA A 161 -3.28 -1.33 19.82
C ALA A 161 -3.84 0.07 19.46
N TYR A 162 -4.49 0.16 18.32
CA TYR A 162 -5.02 1.40 17.76
C TYR A 162 -6.51 1.23 17.41
N PRO A 163 -7.43 1.37 18.37
CA PRO A 163 -8.87 1.12 18.15
C PRO A 163 -9.49 1.96 17.01
N ASN A 164 -8.90 3.13 16.74
CA ASN A 164 -9.32 4.04 15.67
C ASN A 164 -8.53 3.86 14.37
N ALA A 165 -7.75 2.78 14.23
CA ALA A 165 -7.06 2.50 12.98
C ALA A 165 -8.07 2.32 11.84
N MET A 166 -7.71 2.85 10.66
CA MET A 166 -8.50 2.70 9.45
C MET A 166 -8.53 1.23 9.05
N LYS A 167 -9.72 0.64 9.04
CA LYS A 167 -9.88 -0.74 8.58
C LYS A 167 -9.74 -0.80 7.06
N PRO A 168 -9.00 -1.80 6.53
CA PRO A 168 -8.91 -1.96 5.08
C PRO A 168 -10.27 -2.29 4.48
N ALA A 169 -10.55 -1.71 3.31
CA ALA A 169 -11.70 -2.08 2.50
C ALA A 169 -11.54 -3.50 1.93
N TRP A 170 -10.29 -3.90 1.66
CA TRP A 170 -9.96 -5.23 1.17
C TRP A 170 -8.66 -5.72 1.79
N ASN A 171 -8.63 -7.02 2.10
CA ASN A 171 -7.46 -7.72 2.60
C ASN A 171 -7.42 -9.09 1.93
N ASN A 172 -6.27 -9.53 1.44
CA ASN A 172 -6.17 -10.83 0.79
C ASN A 172 -6.31 -12.01 1.76
N ASN A 173 -6.30 -11.76 3.08
CA ASN A 173 -6.45 -12.76 4.15
C ASN A 173 -5.54 -13.98 4.00
N GLY A 174 -4.35 -13.76 3.47
CA GLY A 174 -3.42 -14.82 3.19
C GLY A 174 -2.01 -14.31 2.95
N MET A 175 -1.23 -15.11 2.25
CA MET A 175 0.13 -14.76 1.87
C MET A 175 0.18 -13.44 1.11
N SER A 176 1.08 -12.55 1.47
CA SER A 176 1.37 -11.35 0.69
C SER A 176 1.75 -11.74 -0.74
N GLN A 177 1.29 -10.97 -1.69
CA GLN A 177 1.49 -11.20 -3.12
C GLN A 177 2.24 -10.04 -3.78
N GLY A 178 2.78 -9.15 -2.93
CA GLY A 178 3.53 -7.99 -3.40
C GLY A 178 2.65 -6.95 -4.05
N MET A 179 1.59 -6.53 -3.37
CA MET A 179 0.67 -5.50 -3.84
C MET A 179 1.40 -4.20 -4.16
N CYS A 180 1.10 -3.63 -5.32
CA CYS A 180 1.79 -2.48 -5.88
C CYS A 180 0.82 -1.37 -6.31
N GLY A 181 1.04 -0.82 -7.52
CA GLY A 181 0.27 0.30 -8.05
C GLY A 181 -1.20 0.00 -8.27
N SER A 182 -2.05 1.01 -8.12
CA SER A 182 -3.49 0.91 -8.35
C SER A 182 -4.06 2.14 -9.04
N VAL A 183 -5.21 1.95 -9.73
CA VAL A 183 -5.94 3.02 -10.38
C VAL A 183 -7.43 2.68 -10.46
N PHE A 184 -8.30 3.65 -10.20
CA PHE A 184 -9.72 3.49 -10.54
C PHE A 184 -9.91 3.59 -12.05
N ILE A 185 -10.63 2.61 -12.60
CA ILE A 185 -10.95 2.53 -14.02
C ILE A 185 -12.07 3.51 -14.33
N THR A 186 -11.91 4.30 -15.38
CA THR A 186 -12.91 5.28 -15.81
C THR A 186 -13.23 5.12 -17.30
N GLY A 187 -14.44 5.50 -17.67
CA GLY A 187 -14.89 5.49 -19.05
C GLY A 187 -15.80 4.32 -19.40
N LYS A 188 -16.91 4.66 -20.07
CA LYS A 188 -17.98 3.70 -20.42
C LYS A 188 -17.53 2.51 -21.26
N GLN A 189 -16.39 2.63 -21.96
CA GLN A 189 -15.81 1.53 -22.73
C GLN A 189 -15.43 0.33 -21.84
N TRP A 190 -15.20 0.56 -20.54
CA TRP A 190 -14.85 -0.49 -19.58
C TRP A 190 -16.05 -1.24 -19.02
N LYS A 191 -17.29 -0.84 -19.44
CA LYS A 191 -18.55 -1.53 -19.06
C LYS A 191 -18.64 -1.74 -17.54
N GLU A 192 -18.72 -2.99 -17.09
CA GLU A 192 -18.82 -3.39 -15.68
C GLU A 192 -17.59 -3.06 -14.84
N TRP A 193 -16.46 -2.77 -15.46
CA TRP A 193 -15.25 -2.39 -14.75
C TRP A 193 -15.15 -0.88 -14.47
N GLU A 194 -16.01 -0.08 -15.10
CA GLU A 194 -16.04 1.36 -14.80
C GLU A 194 -16.31 1.61 -13.32
N GLY A 195 -15.46 2.42 -12.67
CA GLY A 195 -15.53 2.72 -11.25
C GLY A 195 -14.87 1.69 -10.33
N ARG A 196 -14.40 0.56 -10.85
CA ARG A 196 -13.64 -0.44 -10.08
C ARG A 196 -12.18 -0.06 -9.96
N LEU A 197 -11.51 -0.61 -8.95
CA LEU A 197 -10.09 -0.42 -8.70
C LEU A 197 -9.26 -1.56 -9.30
N ALA A 198 -8.40 -1.25 -10.24
CA ALA A 198 -7.38 -2.18 -10.71
C ALA A 198 -6.16 -2.10 -9.78
N VAL A 199 -5.65 -3.24 -9.34
CA VAL A 199 -4.50 -3.36 -8.43
C VAL A 199 -3.50 -4.33 -8.99
N GLY A 200 -2.26 -3.89 -9.19
CA GLY A 200 -1.16 -4.72 -9.69
C GLY A 200 -0.38 -5.39 -8.58
N TYR A 201 0.14 -6.56 -8.88
CA TYR A 201 0.99 -7.33 -7.98
C TYR A 201 2.31 -7.67 -8.63
N ALA A 202 3.40 -7.47 -7.89
CA ALA A 202 4.74 -7.84 -8.35
C ALA A 202 5.12 -9.29 -8.01
N GLY A 203 4.31 -9.97 -7.21
CA GLY A 203 4.66 -11.28 -6.66
C GLY A 203 5.74 -11.21 -5.58
N ILE A 204 5.91 -12.30 -4.85
CA ILE A 204 6.96 -12.43 -3.83
C ILE A 204 8.20 -12.99 -4.50
N GLY A 205 9.09 -12.11 -4.97
CA GLY A 205 10.23 -12.47 -5.81
C GLY A 205 11.53 -12.79 -5.11
N ILE A 206 11.61 -12.70 -3.76
CA ILE A 206 12.92 -12.77 -3.08
C ILE A 206 13.21 -14.15 -2.51
N HIS A 207 12.23 -14.95 -2.14
CA HIS A 207 12.42 -16.21 -1.41
C HIS A 207 11.44 -17.32 -1.80
N GLY A 208 11.26 -17.61 -3.06
CA GLY A 208 10.42 -18.74 -3.44
C GLY A 208 9.68 -18.58 -4.76
N THR A 209 8.72 -19.44 -5.02
CA THR A 209 7.90 -19.39 -6.23
C THR A 209 7.14 -18.07 -6.26
N PRO A 210 7.26 -17.27 -7.31
CA PRO A 210 6.49 -16.05 -7.46
C PRO A 210 4.99 -16.37 -7.36
N THR A 211 4.31 -15.75 -6.42
CA THR A 211 2.85 -15.85 -6.30
C THR A 211 2.25 -14.47 -6.50
N GLY A 212 1.08 -14.41 -7.10
CA GLY A 212 0.35 -13.15 -7.22
C GLY A 212 0.76 -12.25 -8.37
N ASN A 213 1.50 -12.73 -9.34
CA ASN A 213 1.89 -11.98 -10.55
C ASN A 213 0.68 -11.72 -11.45
N ARG A 214 -0.22 -10.85 -11.03
CA ARG A 214 -1.50 -10.58 -11.70
C ARG A 214 -1.99 -9.17 -11.44
N ILE A 215 -3.15 -8.86 -11.98
CA ILE A 215 -3.93 -7.66 -11.66
C ILE A 215 -5.29 -8.10 -11.12
N ASP A 216 -5.66 -7.63 -9.95
CA ASP A 216 -7.00 -7.81 -9.41
C ASP A 216 -7.89 -6.61 -9.77
N ILE A 217 -9.15 -6.88 -10.09
CA ILE A 217 -10.19 -5.87 -10.25
C ILE A 217 -11.09 -5.95 -9.04
N LEU A 218 -11.11 -4.87 -8.26
CA LEU A 218 -11.85 -4.79 -7.00
C LEU A 218 -13.07 -3.88 -7.16
N ASP A 219 -14.24 -4.40 -6.82
CA ASP A 219 -15.46 -3.61 -6.64
C ASP A 219 -15.52 -3.11 -5.20
N ILE A 220 -15.32 -1.80 -5.02
CA ILE A 220 -15.32 -1.16 -3.71
C ILE A 220 -16.70 -0.61 -3.40
N SER A 221 -17.24 -0.96 -2.25
CA SER A 221 -18.54 -0.47 -1.76
C SER A 221 -18.63 1.06 -1.84
N LYS A 222 -19.87 1.57 -1.94
CA LYS A 222 -20.11 3.01 -2.08
C LYS A 222 -19.50 3.84 -0.96
N ASP A 223 -19.55 3.35 0.27
CA ASP A 223 -18.97 4.00 1.46
C ASP A 223 -17.46 3.77 1.59
N GLY A 224 -16.90 2.86 0.80
CA GLY A 224 -15.48 2.52 0.82
C GLY A 224 -15.05 1.62 1.98
N SER A 225 -15.99 1.03 2.71
CA SER A 225 -15.71 0.20 3.90
C SER A 225 -15.39 -1.26 3.57
N SER A 226 -15.71 -1.72 2.37
CA SER A 226 -15.49 -3.09 1.91
C SER A 226 -15.17 -3.14 0.42
N ALA A 227 -14.57 -4.23 -0.02
CA ALA A 227 -14.37 -4.51 -1.42
C ALA A 227 -14.47 -6.00 -1.70
N LYS A 228 -14.88 -6.32 -2.92
CA LYS A 228 -14.95 -7.67 -3.46
C LYS A 228 -14.04 -7.77 -4.67
N ARG A 229 -13.25 -8.84 -4.76
CA ARG A 229 -12.49 -9.13 -5.96
C ARG A 229 -13.41 -9.74 -7.00
N GLU A 230 -13.59 -9.05 -8.13
CA GLU A 230 -14.48 -9.48 -9.19
C GLU A 230 -13.77 -10.28 -10.25
N GLU A 231 -12.52 -9.90 -10.57
CA GLU A 231 -11.82 -10.54 -11.67
C GLU A 231 -10.29 -10.49 -11.51
N LEU A 232 -9.61 -11.36 -12.24
CA LEU A 232 -8.16 -11.45 -12.35
C LEU A 232 -7.76 -11.25 -13.80
N LEU A 233 -6.97 -10.21 -14.06
CA LEU A 233 -6.30 -10.07 -15.35
C LEU A 233 -4.99 -10.87 -15.33
N TRP A 234 -4.76 -11.63 -16.41
CA TRP A 234 -3.55 -12.42 -16.62
C TRP A 234 -3.19 -13.35 -15.44
N PRO A 235 -4.10 -14.20 -14.98
CA PRO A 235 -3.83 -15.09 -13.85
C PRO A 235 -2.70 -16.09 -14.12
N THR A 236 -2.36 -16.33 -15.37
CA THR A 236 -1.30 -17.25 -15.83
C THR A 236 -0.07 -16.54 -16.36
N PHE A 237 -0.08 -15.21 -16.43
CA PHE A 237 1.03 -14.44 -16.99
C PHE A 237 2.07 -14.14 -15.89
N ALA A 238 3.31 -14.50 -16.12
CA ALA A 238 4.39 -14.37 -15.13
C ALA A 238 5.03 -12.96 -15.13
N GLY A 239 4.23 -11.92 -14.97
CA GLY A 239 4.70 -10.54 -14.90
C GLY A 239 4.91 -10.03 -13.47
N ARG A 240 5.62 -8.92 -13.32
CA ARG A 240 5.76 -8.16 -12.06
C ARG A 240 5.14 -6.78 -12.24
N PHE A 241 3.85 -6.66 -11.95
CA PHE A 241 3.06 -5.47 -12.27
C PHE A 241 3.21 -4.38 -11.21
N ARG A 242 4.26 -3.58 -11.36
CA ARG A 242 4.62 -2.51 -10.40
C ARG A 242 3.75 -1.28 -10.48
N HIS A 243 3.22 -0.99 -11.66
CA HIS A 243 2.45 0.22 -11.85
C HIS A 243 1.30 -0.01 -12.82
N ILE A 244 0.16 0.59 -12.48
CA ILE A 244 -0.99 0.70 -13.37
C ILE A 244 -1.42 2.16 -13.38
N SER A 245 -1.66 2.69 -14.55
CA SER A 245 -2.27 4.01 -14.76
C SER A 245 -3.27 3.96 -15.89
N GLN A 246 -4.18 4.91 -15.94
CA GLN A 246 -5.06 5.09 -17.07
C GLN A 246 -4.60 6.30 -17.89
N GLY A 247 -4.44 6.11 -19.18
CA GLY A 247 -4.06 7.15 -20.12
C GLY A 247 -5.25 8.03 -20.52
N ALA A 248 -4.95 9.17 -21.14
CA ALA A 248 -5.95 10.09 -21.68
C ALA A 248 -6.82 9.45 -22.79
N ASP A 249 -6.30 8.40 -23.43
CA ASP A 249 -7.03 7.57 -24.41
C ASP A 249 -7.99 6.56 -23.75
N GLY A 250 -8.06 6.55 -22.43
CA GLY A 250 -8.90 5.64 -21.65
C GLY A 250 -8.34 4.22 -21.51
N ALA A 251 -7.22 3.87 -22.13
CA ALA A 251 -6.57 2.58 -21.95
C ALA A 251 -5.85 2.48 -20.59
N LEU A 252 -5.73 1.26 -20.05
CA LEU A 252 -4.83 1.02 -18.93
C LEU A 252 -3.41 0.78 -19.44
N TYR A 253 -2.44 1.37 -18.76
CA TYR A 253 -1.02 1.16 -19.00
C TYR A 253 -0.41 0.45 -17.81
N VAL A 254 0.13 -0.73 -18.05
CA VAL A 254 0.64 -1.64 -17.02
C VAL A 254 2.12 -1.84 -17.21
N ALA A 255 2.92 -1.40 -16.24
CA ALA A 255 4.36 -1.62 -16.25
C ALA A 255 4.71 -2.97 -15.62
N ASP A 256 5.37 -3.80 -16.40
CA ASP A 256 5.93 -5.09 -15.99
C ASP A 256 7.44 -4.98 -15.78
N GLU A 257 7.84 -5.01 -14.51
CA GLU A 257 9.26 -4.93 -14.12
C GLU A 257 10.08 -6.14 -14.58
N ALA A 258 9.45 -7.32 -14.72
CA ALA A 258 10.17 -8.54 -15.08
C ALA A 258 10.59 -8.56 -16.56
N SER A 259 9.71 -8.10 -17.44
CA SER A 259 9.98 -8.07 -18.89
C SER A 259 10.52 -6.73 -19.37
N GLY A 260 10.39 -5.67 -18.55
CA GLY A 260 10.69 -4.29 -18.98
C GLY A 260 9.64 -3.69 -19.94
N ASN A 261 8.50 -4.35 -20.11
CA ASN A 261 7.45 -3.91 -21.02
C ASN A 261 6.44 -3.00 -20.34
N ILE A 262 5.80 -2.16 -21.13
CA ILE A 262 4.57 -1.45 -20.77
C ILE A 262 3.47 -1.98 -21.69
N TYR A 263 2.49 -2.63 -21.08
CA TYR A 263 1.32 -3.14 -21.80
C TYR A 263 0.24 -2.08 -21.85
N ARG A 264 -0.32 -1.86 -23.03
CA ARG A 264 -1.53 -1.07 -23.24
C ARG A 264 -2.72 -2.02 -23.29
N VAL A 265 -3.62 -1.89 -22.35
CA VAL A 265 -4.79 -2.76 -22.17
C VAL A 265 -6.06 -1.99 -22.49
N THR A 266 -6.89 -2.54 -23.35
CA THR A 266 -8.20 -2.01 -23.71
C THR A 266 -9.25 -3.10 -23.54
N PRO A 267 -10.53 -2.74 -23.35
CA PRO A 267 -11.62 -3.72 -23.42
C PRO A 267 -11.59 -4.45 -24.76
N ALA A 268 -11.98 -5.73 -24.75
CA ALA A 268 -12.25 -6.44 -25.99
C ALA A 268 -13.49 -5.84 -26.67
N ASN A 269 -13.48 -5.81 -27.98
CA ASN A 269 -14.60 -5.36 -28.79
C ASN A 269 -15.83 -6.28 -28.63
#